data_91e96a10da19bf2cb6ff62d40a1571f4
#
_entry.id   91e96a10da19bf2cb6ff62d40a1571f4
#
_cell.length_a   1.000
_cell.length_b   1.000
_cell.length_c   1.000
_cell.angle_alpha   90.00
_cell.angle_beta   90.00
_cell.angle_gamma   90.00
#
_symmetry.space_group_name_H-M   'P 1'
#
loop_
_entity.id
_entity.type
_entity.pdbx_description
1 polymer ?
#
loop_
_entity_poly.entity_id
_entity_poly.type
_entity_poly.pdbx_seq_one_letter_code
_entity_poly.pdbx_strand_id
1 'polypeptide(L)' 'MSTPTLTATAVKRHLNLLHEERLLAIEIGLAADGAYMADLEEEISACHAAFVGAAVTEIATMRAALSGPLHG' A
#
# COMPACT_ATOMS: atom_id res chain seq x y z
N MET A 1 -6.33 21.94 -10.26
CA MET A 1 -6.43 20.51 -10.36
C MET A 1 -5.98 19.88 -9.05
N SER A 2 -6.84 19.15 -8.39
CA SER A 2 -6.50 18.57 -7.09
C SER A 2 -5.71 17.27 -7.28
N THR A 3 -4.66 17.12 -6.47
CA THR A 3 -3.91 15.88 -6.45
C THR A 3 -4.78 14.80 -5.80
N PRO A 4 -4.90 13.62 -6.40
CA PRO A 4 -5.67 12.57 -5.76
C PRO A 4 -5.06 12.19 -4.43
N THR A 5 -5.89 12.07 -3.42
CA THR A 5 -5.46 11.64 -2.11
C THR A 5 -5.22 10.13 -2.13
N LEU A 6 -4.04 9.69 -1.66
CA LEU A 6 -3.75 8.27 -1.56
C LEU A 6 -4.49 7.69 -0.36
N THR A 7 -5.53 6.92 -0.63
CA THR A 7 -6.27 6.23 0.41
C THR A 7 -5.65 4.87 0.69
N ALA A 8 -5.89 4.35 1.89
CA ALA A 8 -5.42 3.01 2.25
C ALA A 8 -5.96 1.97 1.26
N THR A 9 -7.21 2.11 0.84
CA THR A 9 -7.81 1.20 -0.15
C THR A 9 -7.08 1.23 -1.49
N ALA A 10 -6.74 2.42 -1.98
CA ALA A 10 -6.03 2.55 -3.25
C ALA A 10 -4.62 1.97 -3.16
N VAL A 11 -3.92 2.23 -2.06
CA VAL A 11 -2.58 1.69 -1.84
C VAL A 11 -2.65 0.16 -1.70
N LYS A 12 -3.65 -0.36 -1.00
CA LYS A 12 -3.83 -1.81 -0.85
C LYS A 12 -4.06 -2.49 -2.18
N ARG A 13 -4.84 -1.85 -3.06
CA ARG A 13 -5.07 -2.38 -4.41
C ARG A 13 -3.76 -2.48 -5.19
N HIS A 14 -2.94 -1.45 -5.11
CA HIS A 14 -1.64 -1.45 -5.77
C HIS A 14 -0.73 -2.54 -5.18
N LEU A 15 -0.72 -2.67 -3.86
CA LEU A 15 0.06 -3.71 -3.18
C LEU A 15 -0.37 -5.11 -3.64
N ASN A 16 -1.68 -5.34 -3.76
CA ASN A 16 -2.20 -6.63 -4.24
C ASN A 16 -1.71 -6.93 -5.65
N LEU A 17 -1.68 -5.92 -6.53
CA LEU A 17 -1.17 -6.09 -7.90
C LEU A 17 0.31 -6.45 -7.90
N LEU A 18 1.10 -5.85 -7.00
CA LEU A 18 2.52 -6.18 -6.87
C LEU A 18 2.72 -7.62 -6.40
N HIS A 19 1.88 -8.10 -5.48
CA HIS A 19 1.93 -9.48 -5.04
C HIS A 19 1.56 -10.44 -6.17
N GLU A 20 0.58 -10.09 -6.98
CA GLU A 20 0.21 -10.88 -8.16
C GLU A 20 1.36 -10.93 -9.17
N GLU A 21 2.02 -9.79 -9.39
CA GLU A 21 3.18 -9.74 -10.27
C GLU A 21 4.28 -10.65 -9.76
N ARG A 22 4.51 -10.66 -8.46
CA ARG A 22 5.54 -11.50 -7.86
C ARG A 22 5.26 -12.98 -8.11
N LEU A 23 4.02 -13.40 -7.90
CA LEU A 23 3.64 -14.79 -8.15
C LEU A 23 3.80 -15.17 -9.62
N LEU A 24 3.38 -14.28 -10.51
CA LEU A 24 3.52 -14.51 -11.94
C LEU A 24 4.98 -14.57 -12.34
N ALA A 25 5.81 -13.67 -11.82
CA ALA A 25 7.23 -13.63 -12.10
C ALA A 25 7.91 -14.96 -11.72
N ILE A 26 7.55 -15.49 -10.56
CA ILE A 26 8.08 -16.79 -10.11
C ILE A 26 7.63 -17.88 -11.08
N GLU A 27 6.36 -17.88 -11.45
CA GLU A 27 5.78 -18.90 -12.32
C GLU A 27 6.46 -18.95 -13.71
N ILE A 28 6.78 -17.77 -14.27
CA ILE A 28 7.39 -17.71 -15.60
C ILE A 28 8.92 -17.73 -15.58
N GLY A 29 9.53 -17.92 -14.40
CA GLY A 29 10.97 -18.11 -14.29
C GLY A 29 11.77 -16.84 -14.01
N LEU A 30 11.14 -15.68 -13.82
CA LEU A 30 11.85 -14.44 -13.55
C LEU A 30 12.50 -14.41 -12.16
N ALA A 31 12.18 -15.38 -11.31
CA ALA A 31 12.82 -15.48 -9.99
C ALA A 31 14.34 -15.69 -10.11
N ALA A 32 14.82 -16.17 -11.26
CA ALA A 32 16.24 -16.33 -11.53
C ALA A 32 16.93 -14.99 -11.82
N ASP A 33 16.16 -13.95 -12.16
CA ASP A 33 16.69 -12.61 -12.40
C ASP A 33 16.73 -11.87 -11.06
N GLY A 34 17.89 -11.87 -10.40
CA GLY A 34 18.06 -11.29 -9.08
C GLY A 34 17.80 -9.79 -9.04
N ALA A 35 18.18 -9.06 -10.08
CA ALA A 35 17.96 -7.62 -10.13
C ALA A 35 16.47 -7.30 -10.22
N TYR A 36 15.75 -8.02 -11.08
CA TYR A 36 14.30 -7.85 -11.21
C TYR A 36 13.58 -8.13 -9.89
N MET A 37 13.92 -9.26 -9.27
CA MET A 37 13.26 -9.63 -8.01
C MET A 37 13.60 -8.68 -6.87
N ALA A 38 14.83 -8.16 -6.82
CA ALA A 38 15.23 -7.21 -5.80
C ALA A 38 14.43 -5.91 -5.93
N ASP A 39 14.28 -5.40 -7.14
CA ASP A 39 13.49 -4.19 -7.40
C ASP A 39 12.03 -4.41 -7.03
N LEU A 40 11.48 -5.55 -7.39
CA LEU A 40 10.08 -5.86 -7.08
C LEU A 40 9.85 -5.97 -5.56
N GLU A 41 10.75 -6.65 -4.85
CA GLU A 41 10.65 -6.78 -3.39
C GLU A 41 10.77 -5.42 -2.70
N GLU A 42 11.63 -4.55 -3.20
CA GLU A 42 11.77 -3.20 -2.68
C GLU A 42 10.48 -2.41 -2.89
N GLU A 43 9.88 -2.51 -4.06
CA GLU A 43 8.63 -1.84 -4.37
C GLU A 43 7.49 -2.35 -3.50
N ILE A 44 7.41 -3.66 -3.28
CA ILE A 44 6.41 -4.27 -2.39
C ILE A 44 6.59 -3.74 -0.96
N SER A 45 7.82 -3.70 -0.48
CA SER A 45 8.11 -3.21 0.87
C SER A 45 7.72 -1.74 1.04
N ALA A 46 8.07 -0.90 0.06
CA ALA A 46 7.72 0.51 0.09
C ALA A 46 6.21 0.71 0.03
N CYS A 47 5.53 -0.06 -0.80
CA CYS A 47 4.08 0.02 -0.93
C CYS A 47 3.37 -0.45 0.35
N HIS A 48 3.89 -1.50 0.98
CA HIS A 48 3.36 -1.97 2.26
C HIS A 48 3.49 -0.89 3.33
N ALA A 49 4.63 -0.23 3.42
CA ALA A 49 4.83 0.87 4.36
C ALA A 49 3.87 2.02 4.08
N ALA A 50 3.65 2.35 2.81
CA ALA A 50 2.71 3.40 2.42
C ALA A 50 1.27 3.02 2.81
N PHE A 51 0.91 1.75 2.65
CA PHE A 51 -0.41 1.26 3.07
C PHE A 51 -0.61 1.42 4.57
N VAL A 52 0.36 0.99 5.37
CA VAL A 52 0.28 1.11 6.82
C VAL A 52 0.14 2.58 7.22
N GLY A 53 0.95 3.46 6.62
CA GLY A 53 0.90 4.89 6.91
C GLY A 53 -0.46 5.49 6.58
N ALA A 54 -1.01 5.17 5.41
CA ALA A 54 -2.32 5.66 5.00
C ALA A 54 -3.43 5.13 5.93
N ALA A 55 -3.38 3.84 6.29
CA ALA A 55 -4.36 3.23 7.17
C ALA A 55 -4.34 3.86 8.55
N VAL A 56 -3.15 4.07 9.11
CA VAL A 56 -3.02 4.71 10.42
C VAL A 56 -3.58 6.12 10.39
N THR A 57 -3.30 6.88 9.34
CA THR A 57 -3.80 8.24 9.19
C THR A 57 -5.33 8.26 9.10
N GLU A 58 -5.92 7.36 8.31
CA GLU A 58 -7.37 7.29 8.16
C GLU A 58 -8.04 6.88 9.46
N ILE A 59 -7.47 5.92 10.19
CA ILE A 59 -7.99 5.49 11.47
C ILE A 59 -7.92 6.63 12.49
N ALA A 60 -6.80 7.35 12.52
CA ALA A 60 -6.63 8.47 13.42
C ALA A 60 -7.64 9.58 13.13
N THR A 61 -7.87 9.85 11.84
CA THR A 61 -8.86 10.85 11.41
C THR A 61 -10.27 10.43 11.81
N MET A 62 -10.61 9.17 11.59
CA MET A 62 -11.92 8.63 11.97
C MET A 62 -12.11 8.70 13.48
N ARG A 63 -11.10 8.31 14.25
CA ARG A 63 -11.18 8.35 15.71
C ARG A 63 -11.37 9.77 16.21
N ALA A 64 -10.65 10.73 15.62
CA ALA A 64 -10.81 12.14 15.97
C ALA A 64 -12.22 12.63 15.68
N ALA A 65 -12.78 12.23 14.55
CA ALA A 65 -14.15 12.61 14.20
C ALA A 65 -15.17 12.00 15.16
N LEU A 66 -14.94 10.76 15.59
CA LEU A 66 -15.86 10.06 16.50
C LEU A 66 -15.75 10.59 17.93
N SER A 67 -14.56 11.00 18.36
CA SER A 67 -14.35 11.52 19.72
C SER A 67 -14.44 13.01 19.80
N GLY A 68 -14.65 13.67 18.67
CA GLY A 68 -14.61 15.12 18.60
C GLY A 68 -15.63 15.78 19.50
N PRO A 69 -16.32 16.81 19.05
CA PRO A 69 -17.14 17.62 19.94
C PRO A 69 -18.39 16.89 20.45
N LEU A 70 -18.20 15.93 21.33
CA LEU A 70 -19.31 15.23 21.98
C LEU A 70 -19.95 16.06 23.06
N HIS A 71 -19.28 17.10 23.50
CA HIS A 71 -19.86 18.02 24.43
C HIS A 71 -20.15 19.29 23.67
N GLY A 72 -21.33 19.47 23.48
CA GLY A 72 -21.78 20.66 22.82
C GLY A 72 -21.35 21.89 23.58
#